data_0936f85dce81d36f720a9d65a84fcb88
#
_entry.id   0936f85dce81d36f720a9d65a84fcb88
#
_cell.length_a   1.000
_cell.length_b   1.000
_cell.length_c   1.000
_cell.angle_alpha   90.00
_cell.angle_beta   90.00
_cell.angle_gamma   90.00
#
_symmetry.space_group_name_H-M   'P 1'
#
loop_
_entity.id
_entity.type
_entity.pdbx_description
1 polymer ?
#
loop_
_entity_poly.entity_id
_entity_poly.type
_entity_poly.pdbx_seq_one_letter_code
_entity_poly.pdbx_strand_id
1 'polypeptide(L)'
;MQPTHIFTNGCSFLTQRPKQGVDTHVGMELAKLMDLETALHLGAGGRGNRRCSITTKVWCEKNPDLAEKCFFVIGITSGQRFDYPATDRYKQHKFPALATAWKTYKPHINADTKNFFKYLFITGKLDLDQMIQYESIEATLNLQNYFKINNYPYVMYKTISDPEIKVDFKFKDVKTLWHTIDKTRYFRPETSHKDYIIENNQLCSPGDLHPSAEGHSDWATQLKDFIDANDLRTI
;
A
#
# COMPACT_ATOMS: atom_id res chain seq x y z
N MET A 1 -9.73 1.79 22.84
CA MET A 1 -11.01 2.31 22.28
C MET A 1 -11.32 1.51 21.02
N GLN A 2 -12.59 1.15 20.77
CA GLN A 2 -12.94 0.51 19.50
C GLN A 2 -12.93 1.56 18.38
N PRO A 3 -12.37 1.27 17.21
CA PRO A 3 -12.40 2.19 16.09
C PRO A 3 -13.83 2.43 15.60
N THR A 4 -14.12 3.66 15.22
CA THR A 4 -15.41 4.06 14.61
C THR A 4 -15.24 4.45 13.15
N HIS A 5 -14.02 4.62 12.69
CA HIS A 5 -13.68 5.03 11.34
C HIS A 5 -12.67 4.09 10.71
N ILE A 6 -12.62 4.07 9.37
CA ILE A 6 -11.60 3.39 8.59
C ILE A 6 -10.77 4.41 7.81
N PHE A 7 -9.47 4.26 7.88
CA PHE A 7 -8.52 5.00 7.04
C PHE A 7 -7.85 4.04 6.06
N THR A 8 -7.79 4.40 4.78
CA THR A 8 -7.12 3.57 3.78
C THR A 8 -6.07 4.33 2.99
N ASN A 9 -4.92 3.69 2.75
CA ASN A 9 -3.88 4.23 1.89
C ASN A 9 -3.17 3.12 1.10
N GLY A 10 -2.66 3.47 -0.08
CA GLY A 10 -1.97 2.55 -0.98
C GLY A 10 -1.97 3.03 -2.42
N CYS A 11 -1.93 2.10 -3.35
CA CYS A 11 -1.88 2.39 -4.79
C CYS A 11 -3.27 2.34 -5.47
N SER A 12 -3.28 2.22 -6.81
CA SER A 12 -4.51 2.16 -7.63
C SER A 12 -5.43 0.97 -7.33
N PHE A 13 -4.94 -0.05 -6.64
CA PHE A 13 -5.74 -1.20 -6.18
C PHE A 13 -6.68 -0.85 -5.01
N LEU A 14 -6.54 0.32 -4.43
CA LEU A 14 -7.46 0.88 -3.44
C LEU A 14 -8.24 2.08 -4.01
N THR A 15 -8.46 2.17 -5.30
CA THR A 15 -9.18 3.30 -5.90
C THR A 15 -10.41 2.83 -6.66
N GLN A 16 -11.46 3.62 -6.60
CA GLN A 16 -12.61 3.52 -7.49
C GLN A 16 -12.20 3.73 -8.95
N ARG A 17 -12.92 3.09 -9.86
CA ARG A 17 -12.76 3.20 -11.32
C ARG A 17 -14.12 3.39 -12.00
N PRO A 18 -14.76 4.56 -11.81
CA PRO A 18 -16.12 4.80 -12.31
C PRO A 18 -16.26 4.64 -13.83
N LYS A 19 -15.19 4.95 -14.57
CA LYS A 19 -15.17 4.76 -16.04
C LYS A 19 -15.26 3.29 -16.48
N GLN A 20 -14.89 2.36 -15.58
CA GLN A 20 -15.00 0.92 -15.76
C GLN A 20 -16.18 0.31 -14.96
N GLY A 21 -17.08 1.15 -14.44
CA GLY A 21 -18.23 0.69 -13.65
C GLY A 21 -17.86 0.18 -12.25
N VAL A 22 -16.70 0.56 -11.71
CA VAL A 22 -16.25 0.16 -10.36
C VAL A 22 -16.28 1.36 -9.44
N ASP A 23 -17.39 1.52 -8.70
CA ASP A 23 -17.65 2.65 -7.80
C ASP A 23 -17.25 2.38 -6.36
N THR A 24 -16.54 1.29 -6.13
CA THR A 24 -16.10 0.86 -4.80
C THR A 24 -14.60 0.54 -4.75
N HIS A 25 -14.08 0.30 -3.56
CA HIS A 25 -12.75 -0.26 -3.31
C HIS A 25 -12.71 -0.99 -1.97
N VAL A 26 -11.67 -1.79 -1.72
CA VAL A 26 -11.52 -2.63 -0.52
C VAL A 26 -11.84 -1.88 0.79
N GLY A 27 -11.37 -0.64 0.94
CA GLY A 27 -11.63 0.13 2.16
C GLY A 27 -13.10 0.51 2.35
N MET A 28 -13.83 0.80 1.26
CA MET A 28 -15.28 1.08 1.34
C MET A 28 -16.07 -0.19 1.68
N GLU A 29 -15.73 -1.30 1.03
CA GLU A 29 -16.38 -2.59 1.32
C GLU A 29 -16.08 -3.04 2.74
N LEU A 30 -14.86 -2.91 3.20
CA LEU A 30 -14.47 -3.26 4.56
C LEU A 30 -15.15 -2.35 5.60
N ALA A 31 -15.31 -1.05 5.33
CA ALA A 31 -16.04 -0.13 6.19
C ALA A 31 -17.49 -0.58 6.39
N LYS A 32 -18.17 -0.96 5.30
CA LYS A 32 -19.54 -1.52 5.36
C LYS A 32 -19.58 -2.81 6.19
N LEU A 33 -18.67 -3.75 5.94
CA LEU A 33 -18.61 -5.04 6.63
C LEU A 33 -18.31 -4.92 8.12
N MET A 34 -17.59 -3.87 8.53
CA MET A 34 -17.20 -3.62 9.91
C MET A 34 -18.12 -2.61 10.64
N ASP A 35 -19.11 -2.06 9.96
CA ASP A 35 -19.99 -0.98 10.44
C ASP A 35 -19.19 0.26 10.91
N LEU A 36 -18.26 0.72 10.05
CA LEU A 36 -17.40 1.87 10.31
C LEU A 36 -17.64 2.98 9.29
N GLU A 37 -17.47 4.23 9.71
CA GLU A 37 -17.44 5.37 8.82
C GLU A 37 -16.09 5.45 8.07
N THR A 38 -16.09 6.00 6.86
CA THR A 38 -14.85 6.26 6.11
C THR A 38 -14.26 7.60 6.54
N ALA A 39 -13.14 7.59 7.26
CA ALA A 39 -12.42 8.81 7.65
C ALA A 39 -11.72 9.45 6.45
N LEU A 40 -10.94 8.66 5.72
CA LEU A 40 -10.20 9.14 4.56
C LEU A 40 -9.70 7.96 3.71
N HIS A 41 -9.72 8.20 2.41
CA HIS A 41 -9.07 7.34 1.43
C HIS A 41 -7.97 8.10 0.69
N LEU A 42 -6.72 7.68 0.85
CA LEU A 42 -5.54 8.28 0.21
C LEU A 42 -4.96 7.43 -0.93
N GLY A 43 -5.56 6.29 -1.26
CA GLY A 43 -5.11 5.46 -2.38
C GLY A 43 -5.09 6.25 -3.69
N ALA A 44 -4.06 6.07 -4.51
CA ALA A 44 -4.00 6.68 -5.84
C ALA A 44 -3.08 5.92 -6.79
N GLY A 45 -3.38 6.03 -8.08
CA GLY A 45 -2.62 5.39 -9.14
C GLY A 45 -1.13 5.72 -9.09
N GLY A 46 -0.30 4.68 -9.21
CA GLY A 46 1.14 4.83 -9.34
C GLY A 46 1.93 5.14 -8.08
N ARG A 47 1.31 5.29 -6.93
CA ARG A 47 2.02 5.53 -5.66
C ARG A 47 2.88 4.35 -5.25
N GLY A 48 4.04 4.63 -4.67
CA GLY A 48 4.92 3.66 -4.04
C GLY A 48 4.75 3.61 -2.51
N ASN A 49 5.47 2.70 -1.88
CA ASN A 49 5.34 2.40 -0.45
C ASN A 49 5.85 3.55 0.44
N ARG A 50 6.95 4.19 0.05
CA ARG A 50 7.52 5.33 0.78
C ARG A 50 6.54 6.49 0.89
N ARG A 51 5.88 6.83 -0.22
CA ARG A 51 4.85 7.88 -0.22
C ARG A 51 3.65 7.49 0.62
N CYS A 52 3.20 6.23 0.53
CA CYS A 52 2.12 5.71 1.37
C CYS A 52 2.47 5.89 2.86
N SER A 53 3.68 5.48 3.28
CA SER A 53 4.15 5.62 4.66
C SER A 53 4.15 7.08 5.12
N ILE A 54 4.79 7.98 4.37
CA ILE A 54 4.90 9.38 4.76
C ILE A 54 3.53 10.07 4.80
N THR A 55 2.68 9.85 3.79
CA THR A 55 1.37 10.52 3.75
C THR A 55 0.42 10.04 4.84
N THR A 56 0.51 8.77 5.25
CA THR A 56 -0.25 8.24 6.39
C THR A 56 0.17 8.93 7.69
N LYS A 57 1.48 8.97 7.97
CA LYS A 57 2.01 9.63 9.18
C LYS A 57 1.64 11.11 9.24
N VAL A 58 1.85 11.84 8.14
CA VAL A 58 1.51 13.28 8.07
C VAL A 58 0.02 13.52 8.29
N TRP A 59 -0.83 12.61 7.80
CA TRP A 59 -2.27 12.74 8.05
C TRP A 59 -2.61 12.52 9.53
N CYS A 60 -2.04 11.49 10.16
CA CYS A 60 -2.25 11.24 11.58
C CYS A 60 -1.81 12.43 12.45
N GLU A 61 -0.62 12.99 12.18
CA GLU A 61 -0.11 14.17 12.91
C GLU A 61 -0.99 15.42 12.75
N LYS A 62 -1.67 15.55 11.61
CA LYS A 62 -2.60 16.68 11.36
C LYS A 62 -4.01 16.46 11.90
N ASN A 63 -4.37 15.21 12.20
CA ASN A 63 -5.71 14.83 12.62
C ASN A 63 -5.65 13.83 13.79
N PRO A 64 -4.97 14.16 14.90
CA PRO A 64 -4.72 13.19 15.97
C PRO A 64 -6.01 12.61 16.56
N ASP A 65 -7.02 13.44 16.85
CA ASP A 65 -8.29 13.02 17.43
C ASP A 65 -9.08 12.05 16.53
N LEU A 66 -8.94 12.20 15.22
CA LEU A 66 -9.58 11.30 14.26
C LEU A 66 -8.73 10.04 14.04
N ALA A 67 -7.40 10.16 14.07
CA ALA A 67 -6.50 9.03 13.94
C ALA A 67 -6.70 7.99 15.06
N GLU A 68 -6.93 8.45 16.30
CA GLU A 68 -7.25 7.59 17.45
C GLU A 68 -8.54 6.78 17.28
N LYS A 69 -9.45 7.25 16.43
CA LYS A 69 -10.73 6.59 16.12
C LYS A 69 -10.66 5.71 14.87
N CYS A 70 -9.52 5.67 14.19
CA CYS A 70 -9.38 4.93 12.94
C CYS A 70 -8.87 3.51 13.12
N PHE A 71 -9.41 2.60 12.30
CA PHE A 71 -8.77 1.37 11.90
C PHE A 71 -8.01 1.61 10.58
N PHE A 72 -6.71 1.33 10.56
CA PHE A 72 -5.87 1.61 9.41
C PHE A 72 -5.74 0.40 8.48
N VAL A 73 -6.03 0.58 7.20
CA VAL A 73 -5.89 -0.44 6.16
C VAL A 73 -4.88 0.02 5.12
N ILE A 74 -3.74 -0.64 5.08
CA ILE A 74 -2.61 -0.23 4.25
C ILE A 74 -2.31 -1.26 3.17
N GLY A 75 -2.44 -0.83 1.93
CA GLY A 75 -2.08 -1.64 0.76
C GLY A 75 -0.63 -1.40 0.34
N ILE A 76 0.25 -2.35 0.65
CA ILE A 76 1.65 -2.34 0.22
C ILE A 76 1.72 -2.69 -1.27
N THR A 77 2.33 -1.84 -2.06
CA THR A 77 2.48 -2.01 -3.51
C THR A 77 3.87 -2.58 -3.86
N SER A 78 4.11 -2.77 -5.16
CA SER A 78 5.44 -3.16 -5.66
C SER A 78 6.53 -2.20 -5.20
N GLY A 79 7.63 -2.73 -4.72
CA GLY A 79 8.84 -1.99 -4.36
C GLY A 79 9.55 -1.33 -5.56
N GLN A 80 9.16 -1.66 -6.79
CA GLN A 80 9.65 -1.01 -8.01
C GLN A 80 9.15 0.44 -8.18
N ARG A 81 8.40 0.97 -7.23
CA ARG A 81 7.85 2.33 -7.26
C ARG A 81 8.61 3.23 -6.28
N PHE A 82 9.64 3.87 -6.78
CA PHE A 82 10.48 4.77 -6.00
C PHE A 82 9.87 6.18 -5.97
N ASP A 83 9.43 6.60 -4.80
CA ASP A 83 8.83 7.93 -4.59
C ASP A 83 9.85 8.91 -4.02
N TYR A 84 9.98 10.05 -4.69
CA TYR A 84 10.82 11.16 -4.23
C TYR A 84 10.01 12.45 -4.19
N PRO A 85 10.30 13.35 -3.23
CA PRO A 85 9.82 14.73 -3.28
C PRO A 85 10.20 15.37 -4.60
N ALA A 86 9.28 16.09 -5.21
CA ALA A 86 9.50 16.77 -6.48
C ALA A 86 9.23 18.26 -6.34
N THR A 87 9.75 19.05 -7.28
CA THR A 87 9.45 20.48 -7.37
C THR A 87 7.99 20.71 -7.76
N ASP A 88 7.48 21.91 -7.53
CA ASP A 88 6.09 22.32 -7.79
C ASP A 88 5.57 22.02 -9.20
N ARG A 89 6.46 21.88 -10.19
CA ARG A 89 6.09 21.53 -11.59
C ARG A 89 5.37 20.19 -11.72
N TYR A 90 5.44 19.34 -10.69
CA TYR A 90 4.82 18.02 -10.66
C TYR A 90 3.64 17.93 -9.68
N LYS A 91 2.96 19.04 -9.40
CA LYS A 91 1.72 19.05 -8.60
C LYS A 91 0.64 18.23 -9.30
N GLN A 92 0.59 16.95 -9.02
CA GLN A 92 -0.44 16.03 -9.54
C GLN A 92 -1.54 15.71 -8.50
N HIS A 93 -1.86 16.61 -7.56
CA HIS A 93 -2.67 16.18 -6.45
C HIS A 93 -3.89 17.02 -6.16
N LYS A 94 -5.01 16.29 -6.12
CA LYS A 94 -6.34 16.72 -5.67
C LYS A 94 -6.46 16.90 -4.14
N PHE A 95 -5.38 16.72 -3.37
CA PHE A 95 -5.43 16.83 -1.91
C PHE A 95 -4.56 17.98 -1.41
N PRO A 96 -5.18 19.14 -1.13
CA PRO A 96 -4.46 20.34 -0.64
C PRO A 96 -3.72 20.14 0.69
N ALA A 97 -4.13 19.13 1.48
CA ALA A 97 -3.53 18.85 2.80
C ALA A 97 -2.10 18.33 2.75
N LEU A 98 -1.63 17.84 1.59
CA LEU A 98 -0.30 17.30 1.41
C LEU A 98 0.47 18.21 0.44
N ALA A 99 1.09 19.24 0.98
CA ALA A 99 1.75 20.32 0.23
C ALA A 99 2.97 19.84 -0.60
N THR A 100 3.43 18.61 -0.41
CA THR A 100 4.60 18.07 -1.12
C THR A 100 4.22 17.44 -2.44
N ALA A 101 4.76 17.95 -3.52
CA ALA A 101 4.71 17.29 -4.82
C ALA A 101 5.59 16.02 -4.79
N TRP A 102 5.11 14.94 -5.40
CA TRP A 102 5.82 13.66 -5.45
C TRP A 102 5.97 13.19 -6.90
N LYS A 103 7.13 12.67 -7.24
CA LYS A 103 7.38 11.96 -8.47
C LYS A 103 7.69 10.50 -8.17
N THR A 104 6.93 9.60 -8.79
CA THR A 104 7.19 8.15 -8.71
C THR A 104 8.00 7.72 -9.91
N TYR A 105 9.15 7.14 -9.67
CA TYR A 105 10.01 6.55 -10.67
C TYR A 105 9.73 5.05 -10.75
N LYS A 106 9.56 4.55 -11.97
CA LYS A 106 9.35 3.14 -12.26
C LYS A 106 10.39 2.70 -13.28
N PRO A 107 11.31 1.80 -12.96
CA PRO A 107 12.44 1.45 -13.83
C PRO A 107 12.09 1.03 -15.25
N HIS A 108 10.86 0.56 -15.47
CA HIS A 108 10.46 -0.06 -16.73
C HIS A 108 9.54 0.81 -17.61
N ILE A 109 9.18 2.03 -17.21
CA ILE A 109 8.04 2.75 -17.85
C ILE A 109 8.45 3.87 -18.80
N ASN A 110 9.54 4.57 -18.57
CA ASN A 110 9.98 5.62 -19.49
C ASN A 110 11.51 5.73 -19.63
N ALA A 111 11.96 6.33 -20.74
CA ALA A 111 13.38 6.42 -21.06
C ALA A 111 14.20 7.18 -20.01
N ASP A 112 13.68 8.29 -19.48
CA ASP A 112 14.37 9.11 -18.49
C ASP A 112 14.57 8.34 -17.18
N THR A 113 13.52 7.65 -16.73
CA THR A 113 13.58 6.80 -15.53
C THR A 113 14.53 5.64 -15.76
N LYS A 114 14.47 4.99 -16.93
CA LYS A 114 15.37 3.90 -17.29
C LYS A 114 16.82 4.36 -17.30
N ASN A 115 17.14 5.54 -17.85
CA ASN A 115 18.48 6.09 -17.88
C ASN A 115 18.99 6.45 -16.48
N PHE A 116 18.14 7.04 -15.62
CA PHE A 116 18.49 7.32 -14.23
C PHE A 116 18.86 6.05 -13.47
N PHE A 117 18.04 5.01 -13.55
CA PHE A 117 18.34 3.74 -12.92
C PHE A 117 19.54 3.03 -13.55
N LYS A 118 19.68 3.07 -14.90
CA LYS A 118 20.86 2.54 -15.58
C LYS A 118 22.14 3.20 -15.06
N TYR A 119 22.11 4.51 -14.87
CA TYR A 119 23.25 5.22 -14.30
C TYR A 119 23.56 4.75 -12.87
N LEU A 120 22.55 4.70 -12.00
CA LEU A 120 22.72 4.25 -10.61
C LEU A 120 23.25 2.81 -10.51
N PHE A 121 22.70 1.89 -11.32
CA PHE A 121 23.05 0.46 -11.23
C PHE A 121 24.35 0.09 -11.94
N ILE A 122 24.65 0.71 -13.08
CA ILE A 122 25.88 0.42 -13.81
C ILE A 122 27.08 1.12 -13.18
N THR A 123 26.94 2.41 -12.84
CA THR A 123 28.04 3.20 -12.29
C THR A 123 28.14 3.09 -10.77
N GLY A 124 27.01 3.01 -10.07
CA GLY A 124 26.94 2.91 -8.61
C GLY A 124 27.09 1.49 -8.07
N LYS A 125 27.12 0.47 -8.93
CA LYS A 125 27.14 -0.96 -8.55
C LYS A 125 26.02 -1.33 -7.57
N LEU A 126 24.84 -0.71 -7.72
CA LEU A 126 23.68 -0.99 -6.89
C LEU A 126 22.93 -2.21 -7.43
N ASP A 127 22.43 -3.04 -6.53
CA ASP A 127 21.53 -4.16 -6.86
C ASP A 127 20.08 -3.68 -6.80
N LEU A 128 19.41 -3.67 -7.96
CA LEU A 128 18.02 -3.20 -8.08
C LEU A 128 17.05 -4.06 -7.28
N ASP A 129 17.22 -5.38 -7.32
CA ASP A 129 16.30 -6.31 -6.64
C ASP A 129 16.38 -6.11 -5.13
N GLN A 130 17.59 -5.91 -4.62
CA GLN A 130 17.81 -5.58 -3.22
C GLN A 130 17.17 -4.25 -2.83
N MET A 131 17.31 -3.21 -3.65
CA MET A 131 16.69 -1.91 -3.37
C MET A 131 15.18 -2.01 -3.35
N ILE A 132 14.58 -2.76 -4.28
CA ILE A 132 13.14 -3.00 -4.34
C ILE A 132 12.63 -3.68 -3.07
N GLN A 133 13.33 -4.72 -2.63
CA GLN A 133 12.99 -5.44 -1.41
C GLN A 133 13.14 -4.55 -0.18
N TYR A 134 14.25 -3.84 -0.07
CA TYR A 134 14.54 -2.95 1.04
C TYR A 134 13.49 -1.83 1.19
N GLU A 135 13.15 -1.12 0.11
CA GLU A 135 12.13 -0.06 0.11
C GLU A 135 10.76 -0.55 0.59
N SER A 136 10.34 -1.74 0.16
CA SER A 136 9.07 -2.33 0.60
C SER A 136 9.08 -2.72 2.09
N ILE A 137 10.17 -3.35 2.54
CA ILE A 137 10.33 -3.80 3.93
C ILE A 137 10.44 -2.58 4.85
N GLU A 138 11.28 -1.60 4.50
CA GLU A 138 11.46 -0.38 5.28
C GLU A 138 10.15 0.39 5.45
N ALA A 139 9.42 0.61 4.36
CA ALA A 139 8.13 1.31 4.43
C ALA A 139 7.10 0.57 5.29
N THR A 140 7.08 -0.76 5.22
CA THR A 140 6.21 -1.61 6.04
C THR A 140 6.57 -1.49 7.52
N LEU A 141 7.83 -1.69 7.89
CA LEU A 141 8.33 -1.59 9.26
C LEU A 141 8.12 -0.19 9.84
N ASN A 142 8.39 0.85 9.05
CA ASN A 142 8.17 2.24 9.45
C ASN A 142 6.71 2.52 9.81
N LEU A 143 5.75 1.96 9.09
CA LEU A 143 4.34 2.11 9.40
C LEU A 143 3.93 1.24 10.59
N GLN A 144 4.36 -0.02 10.65
CA GLN A 144 4.06 -0.89 11.78
C GLN A 144 4.56 -0.30 13.11
N ASN A 145 5.79 0.20 13.13
CA ASN A 145 6.36 0.84 14.31
C ASN A 145 5.59 2.11 14.69
N TYR A 146 5.23 2.93 13.71
CA TYR A 146 4.44 4.14 13.94
C TYR A 146 3.07 3.81 14.55
N PHE A 147 2.37 2.82 14.00
CA PHE A 147 1.07 2.40 14.52
C PHE A 147 1.18 1.80 15.93
N LYS A 148 2.21 0.98 16.19
CA LYS A 148 2.46 0.40 17.51
C LYS A 148 2.74 1.47 18.58
N ILE A 149 3.60 2.44 18.27
CA ILE A 149 3.95 3.53 19.21
C ILE A 149 2.73 4.38 19.56
N ASN A 150 1.83 4.61 18.59
CA ASN A 150 0.63 5.43 18.80
C ASN A 150 -0.61 4.62 19.19
N ASN A 151 -0.48 3.30 19.39
CA ASN A 151 -1.60 2.39 19.68
C ASN A 151 -2.74 2.48 18.66
N TYR A 152 -2.40 2.61 17.37
CA TYR A 152 -3.37 2.62 16.27
C TYR A 152 -3.62 1.22 15.74
N PRO A 153 -4.86 0.70 15.75
CA PRO A 153 -5.19 -0.61 15.19
C PRO A 153 -5.06 -0.59 13.67
N TYR A 154 -4.43 -1.63 13.10
CA TYR A 154 -4.13 -1.68 11.67
C TYR A 154 -4.09 -3.09 11.12
N VAL A 155 -4.24 -3.16 9.79
CA VAL A 155 -3.91 -4.32 8.97
C VAL A 155 -3.17 -3.87 7.71
N MET A 156 -2.25 -4.70 7.25
CA MET A 156 -1.54 -4.52 5.98
C MET A 156 -1.78 -5.70 5.05
N TYR A 157 -1.68 -5.47 3.75
CA TYR A 157 -1.70 -6.52 2.75
C TYR A 157 -0.95 -6.08 1.48
N LYS A 158 -0.51 -7.04 0.66
CA LYS A 158 0.06 -6.74 -0.66
C LYS A 158 -1.04 -6.41 -1.66
N THR A 159 -0.91 -5.29 -2.36
CA THR A 159 -1.78 -4.96 -3.49
C THR A 159 -1.26 -5.56 -4.79
N ILE A 160 0.05 -5.59 -4.97
CA ILE A 160 0.73 -6.11 -6.16
C ILE A 160 1.97 -6.86 -5.69
N SER A 161 2.15 -8.08 -6.15
CA SER A 161 3.40 -8.82 -5.97
C SER A 161 4.47 -8.31 -6.94
N ASP A 162 5.70 -8.26 -6.47
CA ASP A 162 6.84 -8.10 -7.36
C ASP A 162 7.15 -9.49 -7.95
N PRO A 163 7.15 -9.66 -9.27
CA PRO A 163 7.29 -10.96 -9.92
C PRO A 163 8.64 -11.63 -9.62
N GLU A 164 9.61 -10.91 -9.12
CA GLU A 164 10.97 -11.36 -8.88
C GLU A 164 11.33 -11.52 -7.40
N ILE A 165 10.46 -11.14 -6.49
CA ILE A 165 10.67 -11.42 -5.07
C ILE A 165 10.23 -12.86 -4.75
N LYS A 166 10.97 -13.81 -5.29
CA LYS A 166 11.12 -15.08 -4.61
C LYS A 166 11.85 -14.78 -3.31
N VAL A 167 11.39 -15.37 -2.20
CA VAL A 167 11.88 -15.16 -0.81
C VAL A 167 13.39 -15.50 -0.64
N ASP A 168 14.12 -15.64 -1.73
CA ASP A 168 15.55 -15.85 -1.75
C ASP A 168 16.28 -14.50 -1.67
N PHE A 169 16.29 -13.96 -0.44
CA PHE A 169 17.04 -12.77 -0.14
C PHE A 169 18.53 -13.04 -0.32
N LYS A 170 19.13 -12.52 -1.38
CA LYS A 170 20.58 -12.58 -1.60
C LYS A 170 21.39 -11.96 -0.46
N PHE A 171 20.74 -11.05 0.30
CA PHE A 171 21.38 -10.26 1.33
C PHE A 171 20.81 -10.58 2.71
N LYS A 172 21.70 -10.98 3.61
CA LYS A 172 21.37 -11.39 4.98
C LYS A 172 20.60 -10.32 5.75
N ASP A 173 20.95 -9.06 5.56
CA ASP A 173 20.34 -7.94 6.30
C ASP A 173 18.89 -7.70 5.86
N VAL A 174 18.61 -7.76 4.56
CA VAL A 174 17.24 -7.65 4.03
C VAL A 174 16.37 -8.80 4.54
N LYS A 175 16.90 -10.01 4.57
CA LYS A 175 16.22 -11.18 5.14
C LYS A 175 15.95 -10.98 6.64
N THR A 176 16.91 -10.45 7.38
CA THR A 176 16.75 -10.16 8.81
C THR A 176 15.62 -9.16 9.03
N LEU A 177 15.59 -8.05 8.28
CA LEU A 177 14.51 -7.06 8.36
C LEU A 177 13.14 -7.64 8.00
N TRP A 178 13.05 -8.51 6.99
CA TRP A 178 11.80 -9.22 6.66
C TRP A 178 11.26 -10.05 7.83
N HIS A 179 12.13 -10.67 8.60
CA HIS A 179 11.72 -11.44 9.77
C HIS A 179 11.24 -10.58 10.94
N THR A 180 11.54 -9.28 10.96
CA THR A 180 11.05 -8.34 11.97
C THR A 180 9.67 -7.77 11.65
N ILE A 181 9.16 -7.96 10.42
CA ILE A 181 7.79 -7.58 10.07
C ILE A 181 6.80 -8.39 10.93
N ASP A 182 5.89 -7.68 11.56
CA ASP A 182 4.77 -8.28 12.27
C ASP A 182 3.76 -8.89 11.30
N LYS A 183 3.86 -10.19 11.11
CA LYS A 183 3.01 -10.94 10.19
C LYS A 183 1.62 -11.22 10.74
N THR A 184 1.40 -11.06 12.04
CA THR A 184 0.08 -11.21 12.64
C THR A 184 -0.90 -10.13 12.18
N ARG A 185 -0.37 -8.99 11.73
CA ARG A 185 -1.10 -7.85 11.17
C ARG A 185 -0.89 -7.67 9.66
N TYR A 186 -0.35 -8.70 9.00
CA TYR A 186 -0.11 -8.67 7.56
C TYR A 186 -0.89 -9.81 6.89
N PHE A 187 -2.01 -9.45 6.29
CA PHE A 187 -2.90 -10.40 5.62
C PHE A 187 -2.23 -11.01 4.39
N ARG A 188 -2.10 -12.33 4.36
CA ARG A 188 -1.57 -13.11 3.24
C ARG A 188 -0.28 -12.52 2.65
N PRO A 189 0.83 -12.47 3.40
CA PRO A 189 2.06 -11.84 2.92
C PRO A 189 2.64 -12.50 1.65
N GLU A 190 2.24 -13.73 1.33
CA GLU A 190 2.70 -14.50 0.16
C GLU A 190 1.82 -14.28 -1.10
N THR A 191 0.60 -13.73 -0.95
CA THR A 191 -0.35 -13.54 -2.05
C THR A 191 -0.78 -12.09 -2.13
N SER A 192 -0.73 -11.47 -3.31
CA SER A 192 -1.25 -10.12 -3.48
C SER A 192 -2.72 -10.11 -3.89
N HIS A 193 -3.38 -8.98 -3.67
CA HIS A 193 -4.73 -8.75 -4.19
C HIS A 193 -4.78 -8.91 -5.71
N LYS A 194 -3.72 -8.47 -6.42
CA LYS A 194 -3.62 -8.66 -7.87
C LYS A 194 -3.61 -10.14 -8.27
N ASP A 195 -2.82 -10.96 -7.59
CA ASP A 195 -2.73 -12.39 -7.90
C ASP A 195 -4.08 -13.05 -7.65
N TYR A 196 -4.71 -12.73 -6.52
CA TYR A 196 -6.05 -13.23 -6.16
C TYR A 196 -7.10 -12.92 -7.23
N ILE A 197 -7.22 -11.67 -7.70
CA ILE A 197 -8.23 -11.31 -8.69
C ILE A 197 -7.96 -11.91 -10.08
N ILE A 198 -6.70 -12.16 -10.42
CA ILE A 198 -6.34 -12.85 -11.66
C ILE A 198 -6.77 -14.32 -11.57
N GLU A 199 -6.44 -15.00 -10.48
CA GLU A 199 -6.83 -16.41 -10.24
C GLU A 199 -8.34 -16.62 -10.23
N ASN A 200 -9.09 -15.65 -9.73
CA ASN A 200 -10.56 -15.71 -9.63
C ASN A 200 -11.29 -15.01 -10.80
N ASN A 201 -10.59 -14.55 -11.80
CA ASN A 201 -11.14 -13.82 -12.97
C ASN A 201 -12.00 -12.60 -12.60
N GLN A 202 -11.59 -11.86 -11.56
CA GLN A 202 -12.31 -10.69 -11.00
C GLN A 202 -11.66 -9.36 -11.43
N LEU A 203 -11.35 -9.24 -12.71
CA LEU A 203 -10.77 -8.04 -13.31
C LEU A 203 -11.86 -7.03 -13.69
N CYS A 204 -11.57 -5.73 -13.59
CA CYS A 204 -12.53 -4.67 -13.93
C CYS A 204 -12.87 -4.60 -15.43
N SER A 205 -11.95 -5.03 -16.30
CA SER A 205 -12.19 -5.19 -17.73
C SER A 205 -11.09 -6.04 -18.37
N PRO A 206 -11.32 -6.63 -19.55
CA PRO A 206 -10.28 -7.33 -20.29
C PRO A 206 -9.04 -6.44 -20.53
N GLY A 207 -7.87 -6.91 -20.09
CA GLY A 207 -6.60 -6.20 -20.23
C GLY A 207 -6.30 -5.14 -19.16
N ASP A 208 -7.24 -4.78 -18.31
CA ASP A 208 -6.98 -3.96 -17.12
C ASP A 208 -6.85 -4.87 -15.88
N LEU A 209 -5.65 -4.99 -15.34
CA LEU A 209 -5.33 -5.86 -14.21
C LEU A 209 -5.79 -5.31 -12.84
N HIS A 210 -6.75 -4.39 -12.80
CA HIS A 210 -7.31 -3.89 -11.55
C HIS A 210 -8.58 -4.66 -11.15
N PRO A 211 -8.95 -4.65 -9.86
CA PRO A 211 -10.11 -5.38 -9.37
C PRO A 211 -11.42 -4.86 -9.94
N SER A 212 -12.35 -5.77 -10.21
CA SER A 212 -13.78 -5.48 -10.35
C SER A 212 -14.40 -5.10 -8.99
N ALA A 213 -15.68 -4.70 -8.99
CA ALA A 213 -16.42 -4.48 -7.75
C ALA A 213 -16.49 -5.76 -6.90
N GLU A 214 -16.71 -6.92 -7.53
CA GLU A 214 -16.67 -8.23 -6.91
C GLU A 214 -15.29 -8.53 -6.31
N GLY A 215 -14.20 -8.33 -7.06
CA GLY A 215 -12.83 -8.53 -6.57
C GLY A 215 -12.47 -7.65 -5.36
N HIS A 216 -13.03 -6.44 -5.29
CA HIS A 216 -12.90 -5.61 -4.09
C HIS A 216 -13.69 -6.14 -2.90
N SER A 217 -14.93 -6.58 -3.13
CA SER A 217 -15.83 -7.12 -2.10
C SER A 217 -15.30 -8.41 -1.50
N ASP A 218 -14.88 -9.34 -2.34
CA ASP A 218 -14.36 -10.64 -1.90
C ASP A 218 -13.06 -10.49 -1.11
N TRP A 219 -12.16 -9.65 -1.59
CA TRP A 219 -10.93 -9.35 -0.85
C TRP A 219 -11.20 -8.69 0.51
N ALA A 220 -12.17 -7.77 0.56
CA ALA A 220 -12.60 -7.13 1.80
C ALA A 220 -13.22 -8.12 2.79
N THR A 221 -14.02 -9.07 2.31
CA THR A 221 -14.60 -10.13 3.13
C THR A 221 -13.52 -10.99 3.78
N GLN A 222 -12.56 -11.48 2.99
CA GLN A 222 -11.45 -12.28 3.52
C GLN A 222 -10.55 -11.49 4.47
N LEU A 223 -10.36 -10.19 4.19
CA LEU A 223 -9.60 -9.30 5.08
C LEU A 223 -10.33 -9.10 6.42
N LYS A 224 -11.66 -8.96 6.39
CA LYS A 224 -12.49 -8.89 7.59
C LYS A 224 -12.40 -10.16 8.43
N ASP A 225 -12.51 -11.32 7.80
CA ASP A 225 -12.38 -12.61 8.49
C ASP A 225 -11.02 -12.74 9.20
N PHE A 226 -9.95 -12.28 8.53
CA PHE A 226 -8.62 -12.23 9.12
C PHE A 226 -8.54 -11.26 10.29
N ILE A 227 -9.13 -10.06 10.18
CA ILE A 227 -9.18 -9.07 11.25
C ILE A 227 -9.89 -9.63 12.48
N ASP A 228 -11.05 -10.27 12.29
CA ASP A 228 -11.85 -10.82 13.38
C ASP A 228 -11.17 -12.04 14.02
N ALA A 229 -10.62 -12.96 13.21
CA ALA A 229 -9.92 -14.15 13.71
C ALA A 229 -8.67 -13.84 14.54
N ASN A 230 -8.06 -12.68 14.33
CA ASN A 230 -6.85 -12.25 15.03
C ASN A 230 -7.08 -11.08 16.01
N ASP A 231 -8.33 -10.70 16.26
CA ASP A 231 -8.72 -9.58 17.15
C ASP A 231 -7.93 -8.28 16.87
N LEU A 232 -7.80 -7.91 15.58
CA LEU A 232 -6.95 -6.80 15.16
C LEU A 232 -7.56 -5.41 15.38
N ARG A 233 -8.81 -5.31 15.85
CA ARG A 233 -9.48 -4.03 16.15
C ARG A 233 -8.91 -3.34 17.38
N THR A 234 -8.09 -4.05 18.14
CA THR A 234 -7.36 -3.56 19.31
C THR A 234 -5.85 -3.73 19.13
N ILE A 235 -5.04 -3.02 19.90
CA ILE A 235 -3.58 -3.17 19.97
C ILE A 235 -3.20 -3.71 21.34
#